data_426896c1b0be17f890172c4406669738
#
_entry.id   426896c1b0be17f890172c4406669738
#
_cell.length_a   1.000
_cell.length_b   1.000
_cell.length_c   1.000
_cell.angle_alpha   90.00
_cell.angle_beta   90.00
_cell.angle_gamma   90.00
#
_symmetry.space_group_name_H-M   'P 1'
#
loop_
_entity.id
_entity.type
_entity.pdbx_description
1 polymer ?
#
loop_
_entity_poly.entity_id
_entity_poly.type
_entity_poly.pdbx_seq_one_letter_code
_entity_poly.pdbx_strand_id
1 'polypeptide(L)'
;MYKLIILLLSLSAVELNAHEFNPAHLVITESNDNDLKYSASWMYPVKNIGKRAQVEFPNSCIAEYSDPFIQGKYIIENIDLVCDASLKGSVIEIIHLSVLTDALVTINFKEDTFEGLVTVQNNKIEIPLVEQYYPIAYLYLGVGHLFDGLDHILFIFGLLFCISGLANIIKTITAFTVAHSVTLGLSVYDIIYLPQGTIEALIALTIVYLASEINDSDKQLKTPWLMAFSFGLLHGLGFAGALSEIGIANDQMLLSLLFFNVGIELAQIALIPIPLILIYVASKINFENYLQITASLCIGGMGFYWFIDRVIGIII
;
A
#
# COMPACT_ATOMS: atom_id res chain seq x y z
N MET A 1 -18.95 -32.63 -2.80
CA MET A 1 -19.38 -31.27 -3.10
C MET A 1 -19.77 -30.47 -1.84
N TYR A 2 -20.78 -30.86 -1.05
CA TYR A 2 -21.18 -30.12 0.17
C TYR A 2 -20.07 -29.94 1.21
N LYS A 3 -19.20 -30.93 1.43
CA LYS A 3 -18.08 -30.79 2.40
C LYS A 3 -17.02 -29.78 1.97
N LEU A 4 -16.82 -29.57 0.68
CA LEU A 4 -15.90 -28.56 0.14
C LEU A 4 -16.50 -27.16 0.26
N ILE A 5 -17.81 -27.02 0.05
CA ILE A 5 -18.53 -25.75 0.23
C ILE A 5 -18.53 -25.33 1.71
N ILE A 6 -18.72 -26.28 2.63
CA ILE A 6 -18.65 -26.01 4.08
C ILE A 6 -17.21 -25.62 4.50
N LEU A 7 -16.17 -26.23 3.92
CA LEU A 7 -14.78 -25.88 4.17
C LEU A 7 -14.45 -24.48 3.60
N LEU A 8 -14.97 -24.13 2.42
CA LEU A 8 -14.81 -22.82 1.82
C LEU A 8 -15.58 -21.74 2.61
N LEU A 9 -16.78 -22.05 3.11
CA LEU A 9 -17.54 -21.15 3.98
C LEU A 9 -16.91 -20.99 5.37
N SER A 10 -16.21 -22.02 5.88
CA SER A 10 -15.48 -21.89 7.15
C SER A 10 -14.16 -21.12 7.01
N LEU A 11 -13.54 -21.09 5.83
CA LEU A 11 -12.38 -20.27 5.52
C LEU A 11 -12.77 -18.80 5.33
N SER A 12 -14.00 -18.50 4.89
CA SER A 12 -14.53 -17.13 4.79
C SER A 12 -14.95 -16.52 6.14
N ALA A 13 -15.02 -17.32 7.20
CA ALA A 13 -15.30 -16.85 8.56
C ALA A 13 -14.05 -16.34 9.33
N VAL A 14 -12.86 -16.41 8.73
CA VAL A 14 -11.71 -15.63 9.20
C VAL A 14 -11.99 -14.19 8.79
N GLU A 15 -12.10 -13.29 9.75
CA GLU A 15 -12.13 -11.84 9.50
C GLU A 15 -10.83 -11.44 8.79
N LEU A 16 -10.74 -11.70 7.49
CA LEU A 16 -9.75 -11.14 6.61
C LEU A 16 -10.18 -9.70 6.33
N ASN A 17 -9.97 -8.84 7.32
CA ASN A 17 -10.00 -7.43 7.07
C ASN A 17 -9.02 -7.17 5.92
N ALA A 18 -9.48 -6.57 4.84
CA ALA A 18 -8.59 -5.96 3.88
C ALA A 18 -7.82 -4.89 4.67
N HIS A 19 -6.60 -5.23 5.09
CA HIS A 19 -5.76 -4.30 5.83
C HIS A 19 -5.42 -3.18 4.85
N GLU A 20 -6.02 -2.02 5.08
CA GLU A 20 -5.56 -0.80 4.43
C GLU A 20 -4.08 -0.64 4.79
N PHE A 21 -3.22 -0.58 3.78
CA PHE A 21 -1.83 -0.22 3.98
C PHE A 21 -1.75 1.24 4.41
N ASN A 22 -1.64 1.46 5.71
CA ASN A 22 -1.48 2.77 6.30
C ASN A 22 -0.12 2.79 7.03
N PRO A 23 0.96 3.22 6.37
CA PRO A 23 2.27 3.34 7.02
C PRO A 23 2.22 4.39 8.13
N ALA A 24 2.99 4.19 9.17
CA ALA A 24 3.27 5.26 10.12
C ALA A 24 4.19 6.28 9.47
N HIS A 25 4.17 7.54 9.92
CA HIS A 25 5.02 8.57 9.37
C HIS A 25 5.60 9.47 10.46
N LEU A 26 6.92 9.61 10.45
CA LEU A 26 7.66 10.57 11.25
C LEU A 26 8.16 11.69 10.34
N VAL A 27 7.64 12.89 10.53
CA VAL A 27 8.12 14.08 9.84
C VAL A 27 8.90 14.94 10.84
N ILE A 28 10.15 15.26 10.54
CA ILE A 28 10.98 16.14 11.34
C ILE A 28 11.34 17.34 10.47
N THR A 29 11.19 18.55 10.99
CA THR A 29 11.52 19.78 10.27
C THR A 29 12.49 20.62 11.10
N GLU A 30 13.61 20.98 10.50
CA GLU A 30 14.60 21.85 11.11
C GLU A 30 14.09 23.29 11.22
N SER A 31 14.29 23.91 12.39
CA SER A 31 13.85 25.29 12.62
C SER A 31 14.68 26.30 11.82
N ASN A 32 14.01 27.27 11.23
CA ASN A 32 14.67 28.33 10.50
C ASN A 32 15.57 29.23 11.38
N ASP A 33 15.22 29.35 12.67
CA ASP A 33 15.89 30.26 13.61
C ASP A 33 17.10 29.63 14.31
N ASN A 34 17.19 28.29 14.34
CA ASN A 34 18.28 27.60 15.04
C ASN A 34 18.48 26.19 14.45
N ASP A 35 19.70 25.91 13.99
CA ASP A 35 20.12 24.65 13.34
C ASP A 35 20.05 23.39 14.25
N LEU A 36 19.86 23.58 15.56
CA LEU A 36 19.80 22.49 16.55
C LEU A 36 18.39 22.31 17.15
N LYS A 37 17.40 23.03 16.61
CA LYS A 37 15.99 22.87 16.99
C LYS A 37 15.19 22.28 15.85
N TYR A 38 14.39 21.28 16.18
CA TYR A 38 13.53 20.60 15.22
C TYR A 38 12.11 20.49 15.79
N SER A 39 11.12 20.56 14.91
CA SER A 39 9.74 20.14 15.21
C SER A 39 9.48 18.81 14.54
N ALA A 40 8.93 17.85 15.27
CA ALA A 40 8.58 16.56 14.74
C ALA A 40 7.08 16.27 14.90
N SER A 41 6.52 15.55 13.95
CA SER A 41 5.17 15.03 14.00
C SER A 41 5.20 13.52 13.78
N TRP A 42 4.78 12.77 14.79
CA TRP A 42 4.67 11.32 14.72
C TRP A 42 3.22 10.90 14.48
N MET A 43 2.96 10.36 13.31
CA MET A 43 1.65 9.89 12.88
C MET A 43 1.66 8.36 12.80
N TYR A 44 0.78 7.67 13.53
CA TYR A 44 0.64 6.23 13.45
C TYR A 44 -0.82 5.80 13.42
N PRO A 45 -1.16 4.68 12.71
CA PRO A 45 -2.53 4.29 12.49
C PRO A 45 -3.27 3.95 13.78
N VAL A 46 -4.54 4.39 13.91
CA VAL A 46 -5.40 4.10 15.07
C VAL A 46 -5.65 2.60 15.25
N LYS A 47 -5.73 1.85 14.14
CA LYS A 47 -6.06 0.41 14.14
C LYS A 47 -4.85 -0.50 14.42
N ASN A 48 -3.73 0.01 14.91
CA ASN A 48 -2.58 -0.83 15.25
C ASN A 48 -2.89 -1.79 16.40
N ILE A 49 -2.56 -3.06 16.18
CA ILE A 49 -2.68 -4.12 17.18
C ILE A 49 -1.38 -4.16 18.00
N GLY A 50 -1.44 -3.88 19.30
CA GLY A 50 -0.31 -4.02 20.20
C GLY A 50 0.02 -2.78 21.04
N LYS A 51 1.27 -2.69 21.46
CA LYS A 51 1.78 -1.51 22.15
C LYS A 51 1.92 -0.36 21.17
N ARG A 52 1.70 0.85 21.64
CA ARG A 52 1.92 2.08 20.87
C ARG A 52 3.38 2.15 20.38
N ALA A 53 3.58 2.35 19.08
CA ALA A 53 4.89 2.62 18.53
C ALA A 53 5.41 3.96 19.04
N GLN A 54 6.68 4.00 19.42
CA GLN A 54 7.34 5.18 19.99
C GLN A 54 8.62 5.47 19.23
N VAL A 55 8.95 6.74 19.09
CA VAL A 55 10.18 7.21 18.47
C VAL A 55 11.21 7.46 19.55
N GLU A 56 12.38 6.86 19.42
CA GLU A 56 13.55 7.13 20.25
C GLU A 56 14.55 7.96 19.47
N PHE A 57 14.77 9.18 19.93
CA PHE A 57 15.73 10.11 19.36
C PHE A 57 17.14 9.87 19.90
N PRO A 58 18.18 10.37 19.20
CA PRO A 58 19.55 10.30 19.70
C PRO A 58 19.71 10.92 21.08
N ASN A 59 20.62 10.39 21.91
CA ASN A 59 20.89 10.92 23.25
C ASN A 59 21.37 12.38 23.27
N SER A 60 21.80 12.90 22.14
CA SER A 60 22.16 14.32 21.94
C SER A 60 20.95 15.24 21.81
N CYS A 61 19.72 14.70 21.82
CA CYS A 61 18.49 15.46 21.69
C CYS A 61 17.61 15.28 22.93
N ILE A 62 17.02 16.39 23.36
CA ILE A 62 15.95 16.41 24.38
C ILE A 62 14.66 16.58 23.63
N ALA A 63 13.70 15.66 23.86
CA ALA A 63 12.39 15.64 23.24
C ALA A 63 11.29 16.03 24.24
N GLU A 64 10.49 17.01 23.89
CA GLU A 64 9.27 17.39 24.62
C GLU A 64 8.06 16.94 23.81
N TYR A 65 7.24 16.04 24.38
CA TYR A 65 6.09 15.44 23.73
C TYR A 65 4.81 16.19 24.13
N SER A 66 3.98 16.53 23.14
CA SER A 66 2.63 17.04 23.37
C SER A 66 1.61 15.89 23.52
N ASP A 67 0.43 16.21 24.08
CA ASP A 67 -0.65 15.23 24.16
C ASP A 67 -1.09 14.78 22.76
N PRO A 68 -1.17 13.47 22.50
CA PRO A 68 -1.58 12.96 21.20
C PRO A 68 -3.06 13.21 20.94
N PHE A 69 -3.40 13.48 19.68
CA PHE A 69 -4.77 13.67 19.22
C PHE A 69 -5.07 12.81 18.00
N ILE A 70 -6.34 12.55 17.72
CA ILE A 70 -6.78 11.76 16.57
C ILE A 70 -7.18 12.71 15.45
N GLN A 71 -6.62 12.45 14.26
CA GLN A 71 -7.02 13.10 13.02
C GLN A 71 -7.15 12.05 11.91
N GLY A 72 -8.36 11.90 11.38
CA GLY A 72 -8.65 10.87 10.39
C GLY A 72 -8.36 9.45 10.91
N LYS A 73 -7.51 8.73 10.24
CA LYS A 73 -7.10 7.35 10.58
C LYS A 73 -5.85 7.29 11.46
N TYR A 74 -5.26 8.44 11.82
CA TYR A 74 -4.00 8.52 12.54
C TYR A 74 -4.16 9.11 13.92
N ILE A 75 -3.31 8.67 14.82
CA ILE A 75 -2.98 9.33 16.07
C ILE A 75 -1.73 10.15 15.81
N ILE A 76 -1.80 11.44 16.08
CA ILE A 76 -0.73 12.40 15.83
C ILE A 76 -0.17 12.87 17.17
N GLU A 77 1.14 12.86 17.30
CA GLU A 77 1.89 13.39 18.44
C GLU A 77 2.94 14.37 17.93
N ASN A 78 2.84 15.62 18.37
CA ASN A 78 3.84 16.62 18.04
C ASN A 78 4.94 16.60 19.10
N ILE A 79 6.18 16.77 18.65
CA ILE A 79 7.38 16.61 19.47
C ILE A 79 8.31 17.79 19.14
N ASP A 80 8.70 18.54 20.13
CA ASP A 80 9.73 19.57 20.01
C ASP A 80 11.07 19.00 20.43
N LEU A 81 12.09 19.14 19.57
CA LEU A 81 13.42 18.60 19.79
C LEU A 81 14.43 19.73 19.89
N VAL A 82 15.27 19.64 20.91
CA VAL A 82 16.45 20.49 21.07
C VAL A 82 17.67 19.56 21.18
N CYS A 83 18.60 19.70 20.22
CA CYS A 83 19.76 18.82 20.11
C CYS A 83 21.06 19.58 20.38
N ASP A 84 22.10 18.86 20.87
CA ASP A 84 23.45 19.40 21.03
C ASP A 84 24.27 19.34 19.72
N ALA A 85 23.80 18.54 18.74
CA ALA A 85 24.41 18.36 17.43
C ALA A 85 23.34 18.14 16.36
N SER A 86 23.71 18.35 15.08
CA SER A 86 22.81 18.05 13.95
C SER A 86 22.34 16.58 13.97
N LEU A 87 21.12 16.34 13.52
CA LEU A 87 20.60 14.99 13.32
C LEU A 87 21.32 14.24 12.20
N LYS A 88 22.04 14.90 11.30
CA LYS A 88 22.88 14.24 10.28
C LYS A 88 23.96 13.39 10.94
N GLY A 89 24.11 12.14 10.51
CA GLY A 89 25.03 11.16 11.09
C GLY A 89 24.53 10.48 12.38
N SER A 90 23.29 10.77 12.80
CA SER A 90 22.69 10.14 13.99
C SER A 90 21.76 8.98 13.59
N VAL A 91 21.29 8.24 14.60
CA VAL A 91 20.37 7.12 14.44
C VAL A 91 19.07 7.44 15.17
N ILE A 92 17.94 7.24 14.49
CA ILE A 92 16.60 7.25 15.09
C ILE A 92 16.11 5.81 15.16
N GLU A 93 15.50 5.43 16.28
CA GLU A 93 14.91 4.10 16.48
C GLU A 93 13.41 4.22 16.68
N ILE A 94 12.62 3.34 16.04
CA ILE A 94 11.17 3.25 16.26
C ILE A 94 10.88 1.91 16.92
N ILE A 95 10.49 1.96 18.19
CA ILE A 95 10.20 0.78 18.99
C ILE A 95 8.70 0.43 18.98
N HIS A 96 8.39 -0.85 19.18
CA HIS A 96 7.01 -1.38 19.19
C HIS A 96 6.23 -1.18 17.88
N LEU A 97 6.93 -1.07 16.75
CA LEU A 97 6.27 -1.03 15.45
C LEU A 97 5.50 -2.34 15.21
N SER A 98 4.28 -2.24 14.72
CA SER A 98 3.45 -3.42 14.41
C SER A 98 4.02 -4.17 13.20
N VAL A 99 3.89 -5.50 13.18
CA VAL A 99 4.33 -6.35 12.04
C VAL A 99 3.67 -5.96 10.72
N LEU A 100 2.50 -5.32 10.78
CA LEU A 100 1.71 -4.90 9.63
C LEU A 100 1.89 -3.42 9.27
N THR A 101 2.85 -2.73 9.88
CA THR A 101 3.00 -1.29 9.70
C THR A 101 4.46 -0.92 9.56
N ASP A 102 4.84 -0.47 8.39
CA ASP A 102 6.13 0.19 8.17
C ASP A 102 6.04 1.67 8.56
N ALA A 103 7.16 2.30 8.87
CA ALA A 103 7.22 3.72 9.20
C ALA A 103 8.11 4.47 8.21
N LEU A 104 7.53 5.43 7.51
CA LEU A 104 8.29 6.38 6.70
C LEU A 104 8.86 7.46 7.62
N VAL A 105 10.13 7.79 7.43
CA VAL A 105 10.82 8.88 8.14
C VAL A 105 11.23 9.93 7.12
N THR A 106 10.70 11.15 7.26
CA THR A 106 11.06 12.31 6.45
C THR A 106 11.68 13.36 7.35
N ILE A 107 12.87 13.81 7.02
CA ILE A 107 13.57 14.87 7.76
C ILE A 107 13.86 16.01 6.79
N ASN A 108 13.18 17.14 7.00
CA ASN A 108 13.37 18.35 6.23
C ASN A 108 14.45 19.21 6.91
N PHE A 109 15.66 19.15 6.41
CA PHE A 109 16.72 20.07 6.76
C PHE A 109 16.56 21.37 5.97
N LYS A 110 17.30 22.42 6.31
CA LYS A 110 17.24 23.71 5.61
C LYS A 110 17.67 23.64 4.14
N GLU A 111 18.59 22.75 3.83
CA GLU A 111 19.21 22.65 2.50
C GLU A 111 18.78 21.40 1.74
N ASP A 112 18.37 20.33 2.45
CA ASP A 112 18.04 19.02 1.88
C ASP A 112 16.92 18.32 2.64
N THR A 113 16.38 17.27 2.04
CA THR A 113 15.39 16.39 2.69
C THR A 113 15.92 14.96 2.67
N PHE A 114 15.85 14.30 3.83
CA PHE A 114 16.15 12.89 3.98
C PHE A 114 14.85 12.10 4.08
N GLU A 115 14.75 11.00 3.33
CA GLU A 115 13.65 10.04 3.42
C GLU A 115 14.18 8.64 3.65
N GLY A 116 13.54 7.90 4.54
CA GLY A 116 13.92 6.54 4.86
C GLY A 116 12.76 5.71 5.37
N LEU A 117 12.89 4.39 5.30
CA LEU A 117 11.88 3.44 5.74
C LEU A 117 12.40 2.63 6.93
N VAL A 118 11.57 2.56 7.97
CA VAL A 118 11.79 1.73 9.16
C VAL A 118 10.77 0.60 9.15
N THR A 119 11.26 -0.62 9.31
CA THR A 119 10.44 -1.84 9.37
C THR A 119 10.62 -2.54 10.72
N VAL A 120 9.78 -3.52 11.04
CA VAL A 120 9.91 -4.32 12.26
C VAL A 120 11.26 -5.05 12.32
N GLN A 121 11.79 -5.48 11.16
CA GLN A 121 13.08 -6.19 11.09
C GLN A 121 14.27 -5.23 11.20
N ASN A 122 14.09 -3.99 10.73
CA ASN A 122 15.10 -2.94 10.79
C ASN A 122 14.47 -1.70 11.41
N ASN A 123 14.39 -1.69 12.74
CA ASN A 123 13.73 -0.66 13.54
C ASN A 123 14.59 0.61 13.75
N LYS A 124 15.76 0.68 13.13
CA LYS A 124 16.72 1.79 13.21
C LYS A 124 16.95 2.39 11.85
N ILE A 125 17.06 3.71 11.80
CA ILE A 125 17.43 4.44 10.60
C ILE A 125 18.62 5.35 10.91
N GLU A 126 19.68 5.21 10.11
CA GLU A 126 20.86 6.07 10.16
C GLU A 126 20.66 7.24 9.19
N ILE A 127 20.77 8.44 9.70
CA ILE A 127 20.61 9.67 8.90
C ILE A 127 21.98 9.94 8.25
N PRO A 128 22.09 9.97 6.90
CA PRO A 128 23.36 10.14 6.23
C PRO A 128 23.93 11.55 6.45
N LEU A 129 25.25 11.64 6.44
CA LEU A 129 25.98 12.92 6.52
C LEU A 129 25.90 13.72 5.20
N VAL A 130 25.67 13.03 4.08
CA VAL A 130 25.62 13.60 2.71
C VAL A 130 24.29 13.24 2.09
N GLU A 131 23.71 14.18 1.37
CA GLU A 131 22.44 14.05 0.65
C GLU A 131 22.39 12.76 -0.20
N GLN A 132 21.37 11.93 0.01
CA GLN A 132 21.08 10.76 -0.82
C GLN A 132 19.82 11.06 -1.65
N TYR A 133 20.00 11.27 -2.94
CA TYR A 133 18.98 11.74 -3.89
C TYR A 133 17.95 10.70 -4.34
N TYR A 134 17.90 9.49 -3.76
CA TYR A 134 17.01 8.46 -4.28
C TYR A 134 15.90 8.10 -3.29
N PRO A 135 14.62 8.29 -3.64
CA PRO A 135 13.47 7.91 -2.80
C PRO A 135 13.27 6.39 -2.80
N ILE A 136 14.31 5.63 -2.46
CA ILE A 136 14.28 4.16 -2.39
C ILE A 136 13.24 3.69 -1.36
N ALA A 137 12.98 4.47 -0.32
CA ALA A 137 11.94 4.19 0.66
C ALA A 137 10.57 4.01 -0.02
N TYR A 138 10.24 4.87 -0.99
CA TYR A 138 8.97 4.76 -1.72
C TYR A 138 8.92 3.53 -2.63
N LEU A 139 10.05 3.06 -3.16
CA LEU A 139 10.09 1.80 -3.90
C LEU A 139 9.70 0.62 -3.00
N TYR A 140 10.27 0.55 -1.78
CA TYR A 140 9.89 -0.47 -0.81
C TYR A 140 8.44 -0.32 -0.33
N LEU A 141 7.97 0.90 -0.13
CA LEU A 141 6.56 1.18 0.17
C LEU A 141 5.63 0.68 -0.93
N GLY A 142 5.99 0.87 -2.21
CA GLY A 142 5.21 0.35 -3.34
C GLY A 142 5.19 -1.18 -3.39
N VAL A 143 6.31 -1.83 -3.07
CA VAL A 143 6.37 -3.29 -2.94
C VAL A 143 5.49 -3.76 -1.77
N GLY A 144 5.60 -3.13 -0.61
CA GLY A 144 4.78 -3.41 0.58
C GLY A 144 3.29 -3.22 0.29
N HIS A 145 2.92 -2.09 -0.30
CA HIS A 145 1.55 -1.77 -0.68
C HIS A 145 0.88 -2.89 -1.52
N LEU A 146 1.61 -3.48 -2.48
CA LEU A 146 1.08 -4.59 -3.25
C LEU A 146 0.87 -5.86 -2.41
N PHE A 147 1.85 -6.23 -1.59
CA PHE A 147 1.78 -7.46 -0.80
C PHE A 147 0.81 -7.38 0.38
N ASP A 148 0.63 -6.20 0.94
CA ASP A 148 -0.33 -5.96 2.02
C ASP A 148 -1.76 -5.75 1.50
N GLY A 149 -1.89 -5.29 0.23
CA GLY A 149 -3.17 -5.14 -0.47
C GLY A 149 -3.69 -6.47 -1.02
N LEU A 150 -4.49 -7.21 -0.23
CA LEU A 150 -5.11 -8.47 -0.70
C LEU A 150 -5.99 -8.29 -1.95
N ASP A 151 -6.61 -7.12 -2.12
CA ASP A 151 -7.37 -6.73 -3.30
C ASP A 151 -6.49 -6.71 -4.55
N HIS A 152 -5.28 -6.16 -4.48
CA HIS A 152 -4.30 -6.17 -5.56
C HIS A 152 -3.85 -7.60 -5.91
N ILE A 153 -3.57 -8.42 -4.90
CA ILE A 153 -3.15 -9.81 -5.10
C ILE A 153 -4.27 -10.62 -5.77
N LEU A 154 -5.51 -10.51 -5.27
CA LEU A 154 -6.67 -11.22 -5.86
C LEU A 154 -6.99 -10.72 -7.26
N PHE A 155 -6.83 -9.40 -7.49
CA PHE A 155 -6.98 -8.81 -8.82
C PHE A 155 -5.97 -9.40 -9.82
N ILE A 156 -4.67 -9.43 -9.47
CA ILE A 156 -3.63 -10.01 -10.33
C ILE A 156 -3.91 -11.49 -10.59
N PHE A 157 -4.27 -12.26 -9.56
CA PHE A 157 -4.58 -13.67 -9.70
C PHE A 157 -5.76 -13.86 -10.66
N GLY A 158 -6.86 -13.15 -10.45
CA GLY A 158 -8.02 -13.21 -11.34
C GLY A 158 -7.68 -12.84 -12.79
N LEU A 159 -6.88 -11.80 -12.97
CA LEU A 159 -6.46 -11.31 -14.29
C LEU A 159 -5.67 -12.38 -15.07
N LEU A 160 -4.78 -13.13 -14.40
CA LEU A 160 -3.95 -14.16 -15.03
C LEU A 160 -4.73 -15.38 -15.50
N PHE A 161 -5.94 -15.64 -14.98
CA PHE A 161 -6.85 -16.64 -15.54
C PHE A 161 -7.50 -16.19 -16.85
N CYS A 162 -7.61 -14.88 -17.07
CA CYS A 162 -8.31 -14.30 -18.23
C CYS A 162 -7.38 -13.94 -19.39
N ILE A 163 -6.05 -14.04 -19.22
CA ILE A 163 -5.06 -13.58 -20.20
C ILE A 163 -4.13 -14.70 -20.58
N SER A 164 -3.87 -14.82 -21.88
CA SER A 164 -2.86 -15.74 -22.44
C SER A 164 -1.70 -15.00 -23.07
N GLY A 165 -0.50 -15.53 -22.85
CA GLY A 165 0.75 -15.03 -23.42
C GLY A 165 1.44 -13.95 -22.57
N LEU A 166 2.73 -14.17 -22.30
CA LEU A 166 3.53 -13.32 -21.40
C LEU A 166 3.55 -11.85 -21.85
N ALA A 167 3.62 -11.57 -23.14
CA ALA A 167 3.61 -10.19 -23.64
C ALA A 167 2.28 -9.47 -23.33
N ASN A 168 1.15 -10.17 -23.43
CA ASN A 168 -0.15 -9.61 -23.06
C ASN A 168 -0.26 -9.39 -21.55
N ILE A 169 0.28 -10.31 -20.74
CA ILE A 169 0.31 -10.20 -19.29
C ILE A 169 1.10 -8.94 -18.89
N ILE A 170 2.33 -8.79 -19.37
CA ILE A 170 3.18 -7.62 -19.08
C ILE A 170 2.48 -6.35 -19.53
N LYS A 171 1.99 -6.28 -20.78
CA LYS A 171 1.25 -5.11 -21.28
C LYS A 171 0.08 -4.73 -20.38
N THR A 172 -0.65 -5.72 -19.89
CA THR A 172 -1.86 -5.48 -19.09
C THR A 172 -1.49 -4.98 -17.69
N ILE A 173 -0.45 -5.53 -17.08
CA ILE A 173 0.05 -5.11 -15.78
C ILE A 173 0.60 -3.69 -15.85
N THR A 174 1.47 -3.40 -16.84
CA THR A 174 1.99 -2.05 -17.04
C THR A 174 0.86 -1.04 -17.31
N ALA A 175 -0.17 -1.42 -18.07
CA ALA A 175 -1.32 -0.54 -18.29
C ALA A 175 -2.07 -0.22 -16.98
N PHE A 176 -2.21 -1.20 -16.09
CA PHE A 176 -2.76 -0.98 -14.75
C PHE A 176 -1.89 -0.02 -13.94
N THR A 177 -0.57 -0.26 -13.86
CA THR A 177 0.35 0.57 -13.07
C THR A 177 0.43 2.01 -13.59
N VAL A 178 0.42 2.21 -14.92
CA VAL A 178 0.39 3.55 -15.50
C VAL A 178 -0.91 4.29 -15.13
N ALA A 179 -2.06 3.62 -15.23
CA ALA A 179 -3.34 4.20 -14.85
C ALA A 179 -3.41 4.54 -13.36
N HIS A 180 -2.94 3.61 -12.52
CA HIS A 180 -2.81 3.79 -11.08
C HIS A 180 -1.94 5.02 -10.75
N SER A 181 -0.77 5.14 -11.39
CA SER A 181 0.15 6.29 -11.22
C SER A 181 -0.50 7.62 -11.53
N VAL A 182 -1.28 7.68 -12.63
CA VAL A 182 -1.98 8.90 -13.04
C VAL A 182 -2.99 9.36 -11.99
N THR A 183 -3.88 8.47 -11.56
CA THR A 183 -4.92 8.84 -10.59
C THR A 183 -4.38 9.04 -9.19
N LEU A 184 -3.38 8.27 -8.77
CA LEU A 184 -2.66 8.50 -7.53
C LEU A 184 -2.03 9.90 -7.52
N GLY A 185 -1.31 10.29 -8.59
CA GLY A 185 -0.73 11.61 -8.73
C GLY A 185 -1.79 12.71 -8.69
N LEU A 186 -2.88 12.57 -9.48
CA LEU A 186 -3.96 13.57 -9.48
C LEU A 186 -4.61 13.75 -8.10
N SER A 187 -4.70 12.70 -7.31
CA SER A 187 -5.29 12.77 -5.99
C SER A 187 -4.31 13.31 -4.93
N VAL A 188 -3.03 12.95 -4.99
CA VAL A 188 -1.99 13.50 -4.10
C VAL A 188 -1.78 15.00 -4.31
N TYR A 189 -2.00 15.51 -5.54
CA TYR A 189 -2.02 16.94 -5.83
C TYR A 189 -3.37 17.63 -5.57
N ASP A 190 -4.32 16.97 -4.88
CA ASP A 190 -5.67 17.47 -4.56
C ASP A 190 -6.50 17.91 -5.78
N ILE A 191 -6.16 17.40 -6.99
CA ILE A 191 -6.92 17.69 -8.23
C ILE A 191 -8.23 16.88 -8.27
N ILE A 192 -8.20 15.65 -7.77
CA ILE A 192 -9.37 14.76 -7.68
C ILE A 192 -9.48 14.26 -6.25
N TYR A 193 -10.65 14.47 -5.65
CA TYR A 193 -11.01 13.93 -4.36
C TYR A 193 -12.31 13.12 -4.45
N LEU A 194 -12.28 11.88 -3.97
CA LEU A 194 -13.45 11.02 -3.85
C LEU A 194 -13.47 10.37 -2.44
N PRO A 195 -14.65 10.16 -1.86
CA PRO A 195 -14.74 9.50 -0.55
C PRO A 195 -14.12 8.10 -0.59
N GLN A 196 -13.21 7.82 0.35
CA GLN A 196 -12.42 6.58 0.40
C GLN A 196 -13.30 5.33 0.35
N GLY A 197 -14.35 5.25 1.20
CA GLY A 197 -15.25 4.09 1.22
C GLY A 197 -15.93 3.83 -0.13
N THR A 198 -16.26 4.88 -0.90
CA THR A 198 -16.83 4.74 -2.23
C THR A 198 -15.84 4.10 -3.20
N ILE A 199 -14.59 4.54 -3.18
CA ILE A 199 -13.54 3.97 -4.02
C ILE A 199 -13.29 2.50 -3.66
N GLU A 200 -13.18 2.19 -2.39
CA GLU A 200 -12.97 0.81 -1.92
C GLU A 200 -14.12 -0.12 -2.32
N ALA A 201 -15.36 0.35 -2.26
CA ALA A 201 -16.52 -0.40 -2.75
C ALA A 201 -16.44 -0.65 -4.27
N LEU A 202 -16.02 0.35 -5.06
CA LEU A 202 -15.82 0.20 -6.51
C LEU A 202 -14.65 -0.75 -6.82
N ILE A 203 -13.54 -0.69 -6.09
CA ILE A 203 -12.42 -1.64 -6.20
C ILE A 203 -12.91 -3.07 -5.95
N ALA A 204 -13.67 -3.29 -4.88
CA ALA A 204 -14.25 -4.60 -4.60
C ALA A 204 -15.15 -5.12 -5.73
N LEU A 205 -15.95 -4.24 -6.38
CA LEU A 205 -16.74 -4.60 -7.56
C LEU A 205 -15.87 -4.98 -8.76
N THR A 206 -14.70 -4.37 -8.96
CA THR A 206 -13.78 -4.78 -10.04
C THR A 206 -13.27 -6.21 -9.85
N ILE A 207 -13.06 -6.63 -8.60
CA ILE A 207 -12.66 -8.00 -8.25
C ILE A 207 -13.80 -8.98 -8.53
N VAL A 208 -15.04 -8.63 -8.15
CA VAL A 208 -16.24 -9.44 -8.45
C VAL A 208 -16.43 -9.59 -9.95
N TYR A 209 -16.31 -8.49 -10.71
CA TYR A 209 -16.40 -8.53 -12.16
C TYR A 209 -15.35 -9.46 -12.76
N LEU A 210 -14.09 -9.33 -12.35
CA LEU A 210 -13.00 -10.17 -12.83
C LEU A 210 -13.23 -11.66 -12.51
N ALA A 211 -13.73 -11.96 -11.31
CA ALA A 211 -14.07 -13.33 -10.92
C ALA A 211 -15.17 -13.94 -11.81
N SER A 212 -16.11 -13.13 -12.32
CA SER A 212 -17.15 -13.60 -13.26
C SER A 212 -16.57 -13.95 -14.64
N GLU A 213 -15.53 -13.24 -15.08
CA GLU A 213 -14.86 -13.49 -16.37
C GLU A 213 -14.02 -14.79 -16.35
N ILE A 214 -13.53 -15.26 -15.18
CA ILE A 214 -12.70 -16.47 -15.08
C ILE A 214 -13.42 -17.72 -15.65
N ASN A 215 -14.74 -17.82 -15.47
CA ASN A 215 -15.53 -18.99 -15.88
C ASN A 215 -16.11 -18.87 -17.30
N ASP A 216 -15.98 -17.72 -17.95
CA ASP A 216 -16.48 -17.54 -19.33
C ASP A 216 -15.42 -18.03 -20.34
N SER A 217 -15.38 -19.35 -20.53
CA SER A 217 -14.43 -20.03 -21.41
C SER A 217 -14.53 -19.62 -22.90
N ASP A 218 -15.65 -19.03 -23.30
CA ASP A 218 -15.90 -18.62 -24.68
C ASP A 218 -15.42 -17.20 -25.00
N LYS A 219 -15.03 -16.42 -23.98
CA LYS A 219 -14.62 -15.03 -24.13
C LYS A 219 -13.21 -14.80 -23.57
N GLN A 220 -12.18 -15.06 -24.38
CA GLN A 220 -10.91 -14.38 -24.12
C GLN A 220 -11.17 -12.87 -24.18
N LEU A 221 -10.79 -12.17 -23.11
CA LEU A 221 -10.89 -10.71 -23.09
C LEU A 221 -10.18 -10.12 -24.31
N LYS A 222 -10.93 -9.46 -25.19
CA LYS A 222 -10.37 -8.91 -26.44
C LYS A 222 -9.33 -7.82 -26.17
N THR A 223 -9.49 -7.07 -25.09
CA THR A 223 -8.62 -5.95 -24.72
C THR A 223 -8.37 -5.93 -23.20
N PRO A 224 -7.67 -6.95 -22.66
CA PRO A 224 -7.45 -7.05 -21.21
C PRO A 224 -6.70 -5.85 -20.63
N TRP A 225 -5.78 -5.27 -21.41
CA TRP A 225 -5.04 -4.07 -21.02
C TRP A 225 -5.94 -2.83 -20.81
N LEU A 226 -7.02 -2.69 -21.60
CA LEU A 226 -7.96 -1.56 -21.44
C LEU A 226 -8.80 -1.71 -20.18
N MET A 227 -9.22 -2.94 -19.88
CA MET A 227 -9.92 -3.24 -18.63
C MET A 227 -9.00 -2.98 -17.42
N ALA A 228 -7.77 -3.50 -17.45
CA ALA A 228 -6.80 -3.28 -16.38
C ALA A 228 -6.45 -1.78 -16.21
N PHE A 229 -6.35 -1.03 -17.32
CA PHE A 229 -6.18 0.42 -17.28
C PHE A 229 -7.36 1.10 -16.55
N SER A 230 -8.59 0.77 -16.90
CA SER A 230 -9.79 1.34 -16.26
C SER A 230 -9.84 1.03 -14.76
N PHE A 231 -9.46 -0.19 -14.38
CA PHE A 231 -9.41 -0.61 -12.97
C PHE A 231 -8.24 0.03 -12.23
N GLY A 232 -7.09 0.18 -12.89
CA GLY A 232 -5.94 0.90 -12.34
C GLY A 232 -6.27 2.36 -11.99
N LEU A 233 -7.11 3.03 -12.79
CA LEU A 233 -7.60 4.38 -12.46
C LEU A 233 -8.38 4.41 -11.12
N LEU A 234 -9.19 3.40 -10.85
CA LEU A 234 -9.94 3.30 -9.59
C LEU A 234 -8.98 2.98 -8.41
N HIS A 235 -8.09 2.01 -8.59
CA HIS A 235 -7.16 1.59 -7.55
C HIS A 235 -6.21 2.73 -7.13
N GLY A 236 -5.73 3.56 -8.07
CA GLY A 236 -4.87 4.70 -7.73
C GLY A 236 -5.54 5.76 -6.87
N LEU A 237 -6.86 5.91 -6.98
CA LEU A 237 -7.64 6.78 -6.09
C LEU A 237 -7.79 6.20 -4.69
N GLY A 238 -7.74 4.87 -4.54
CA GLY A 238 -7.91 4.18 -3.26
C GLY A 238 -6.77 4.41 -2.28
N PHE A 239 -5.56 4.64 -2.74
CA PHE A 239 -4.38 4.85 -1.88
C PHE A 239 -4.06 6.33 -1.63
N ALA A 240 -4.62 7.21 -2.42
CA ALA A 240 -4.31 8.64 -2.37
C ALA A 240 -4.60 9.28 -1.01
N GLY A 241 -5.66 8.85 -0.31
CA GLY A 241 -5.98 9.32 1.04
C GLY A 241 -4.87 9.04 2.05
N ALA A 242 -4.32 7.82 2.05
CA ALA A 242 -3.23 7.45 2.94
C ALA A 242 -1.95 8.25 2.63
N LEU A 243 -1.66 8.48 1.36
CA LEU A 243 -0.43 9.18 0.95
C LEU A 243 -0.52 10.70 1.14
N SER A 244 -1.71 11.31 0.96
CA SER A 244 -1.91 12.75 1.21
C SER A 244 -1.86 13.09 2.71
N GLU A 245 -2.33 12.20 3.58
CA GLU A 245 -2.23 12.38 5.04
C GLU A 245 -0.78 12.27 5.54
N ILE A 246 0.09 11.57 4.82
CA ILE A 246 1.51 11.40 5.14
C ILE A 246 2.30 12.70 4.90
N GLY A 247 1.91 13.53 3.94
CA GLY A 247 2.56 14.82 3.67
C GLY A 247 3.96 14.68 3.06
N ILE A 248 4.03 14.34 1.76
CA ILE A 248 5.29 14.29 1.01
C ILE A 248 5.78 15.73 0.75
N ALA A 249 7.09 15.97 0.86
CA ALA A 249 7.68 17.24 0.47
C ALA A 249 7.38 17.54 -1.02
N ASN A 250 6.85 18.73 -1.30
CA ASN A 250 6.31 19.08 -2.62
C ASN A 250 7.35 19.02 -3.75
N ASP A 251 8.61 19.25 -3.45
CA ASP A 251 9.73 19.28 -4.41
C ASP A 251 10.16 17.89 -4.87
N GLN A 252 9.92 16.84 -4.08
CA GLN A 252 10.29 15.45 -4.39
C GLN A 252 9.09 14.55 -4.72
N MET A 253 7.87 15.08 -4.63
CA MET A 253 6.63 14.31 -4.76
C MET A 253 6.56 13.49 -6.05
N LEU A 254 6.91 14.06 -7.19
CA LEU A 254 6.86 13.36 -8.48
C LEU A 254 7.80 12.15 -8.52
N LEU A 255 9.02 12.31 -7.98
CA LEU A 255 10.03 11.26 -7.96
C LEU A 255 9.62 10.15 -6.99
N SER A 256 9.11 10.49 -5.82
CA SER A 256 8.60 9.55 -4.82
C SER A 256 7.44 8.72 -5.36
N LEU A 257 6.48 9.35 -6.04
CA LEU A 257 5.39 8.67 -6.73
C LEU A 257 5.89 7.73 -7.84
N LEU A 258 6.89 8.14 -8.61
CA LEU A 258 7.50 7.30 -9.63
C LEU A 258 8.13 6.05 -9.02
N PHE A 259 8.96 6.19 -7.97
CA PHE A 259 9.59 5.05 -7.29
C PHE A 259 8.57 4.13 -6.62
N PHE A 260 7.51 4.68 -6.02
CA PHE A 260 6.40 3.92 -5.46
C PHE A 260 5.74 3.03 -6.54
N ASN A 261 5.40 3.59 -7.69
CA ASN A 261 4.78 2.84 -8.78
C ASN A 261 5.73 1.83 -9.45
N VAL A 262 7.03 2.14 -9.53
CA VAL A 262 8.06 1.16 -9.93
C VAL A 262 8.10 0.00 -8.93
N GLY A 263 7.99 0.27 -7.63
CA GLY A 263 7.89 -0.76 -6.60
C GLY A 263 6.68 -1.68 -6.79
N ILE A 264 5.51 -1.11 -7.06
CA ILE A 264 4.28 -1.87 -7.40
C ILE A 264 4.52 -2.77 -8.63
N GLU A 265 5.05 -2.22 -9.72
CA GLU A 265 5.32 -2.97 -10.97
C GLU A 265 6.25 -4.15 -10.72
N LEU A 266 7.35 -3.94 -9.99
CA LEU A 266 8.30 -4.99 -9.65
C LEU A 266 7.67 -6.10 -8.81
N ALA A 267 6.87 -5.74 -7.82
CA ALA A 267 6.16 -6.69 -6.98
C ALA A 267 5.11 -7.49 -7.77
N GLN A 268 4.39 -6.85 -8.69
CA GLN A 268 3.46 -7.53 -9.62
C GLN A 268 4.19 -8.56 -10.49
N ILE A 269 5.31 -8.17 -11.10
CA ILE A 269 6.13 -9.08 -11.92
C ILE A 269 6.65 -10.26 -11.09
N ALA A 270 7.08 -10.02 -9.86
CA ALA A 270 7.55 -11.08 -8.96
C ALA A 270 6.42 -12.04 -8.54
N LEU A 271 5.17 -11.57 -8.49
CA LEU A 271 4.01 -12.38 -8.11
C LEU A 271 3.50 -13.27 -9.25
N ILE A 272 3.65 -12.87 -10.52
CA ILE A 272 3.15 -13.57 -11.73
C ILE A 272 3.49 -15.06 -11.78
N PRO A 273 4.71 -15.53 -11.46
CA PRO A 273 5.06 -16.95 -11.57
C PRO A 273 4.17 -17.85 -10.72
N ILE A 274 3.66 -17.38 -9.58
CA ILE A 274 2.87 -18.21 -8.66
C ILE A 274 1.57 -18.72 -9.32
N PRO A 275 0.64 -17.86 -9.78
CA PRO A 275 -0.58 -18.33 -10.43
C PRO A 275 -0.30 -19.03 -11.77
N LEU A 276 0.73 -18.64 -12.53
CA LEU A 276 1.08 -19.33 -13.77
C LEU A 276 1.55 -20.76 -13.50
N ILE A 277 2.34 -21.01 -12.46
CA ILE A 277 2.74 -22.36 -12.05
C ILE A 277 1.50 -23.15 -11.61
N LEU A 278 0.59 -22.56 -10.83
CA LEU A 278 -0.66 -23.23 -10.41
C LEU A 278 -1.51 -23.64 -11.62
N ILE A 279 -1.70 -22.74 -12.58
CA ILE A 279 -2.45 -23.01 -13.83
C ILE A 279 -1.74 -24.10 -14.62
N TYR A 280 -0.42 -24.02 -14.78
CA TYR A 280 0.36 -25.01 -15.50
C TYR A 280 0.28 -26.41 -14.86
N VAL A 281 0.42 -26.51 -13.54
CA VAL A 281 0.29 -27.79 -12.82
C VAL A 281 -1.12 -28.36 -12.95
N ALA A 282 -2.15 -27.53 -12.78
CA ALA A 282 -3.53 -27.94 -12.93
C ALA A 282 -3.82 -28.49 -14.33
N SER A 283 -3.24 -27.89 -15.38
CA SER A 283 -3.38 -28.36 -16.76
C SER A 283 -2.76 -29.74 -16.96
N LYS A 284 -1.61 -30.01 -16.33
CA LYS A 284 -0.94 -31.31 -16.42
C LYS A 284 -1.70 -32.47 -15.77
N ILE A 285 -2.50 -32.18 -14.76
CA ILE A 285 -3.29 -33.18 -14.01
C ILE A 285 -4.78 -33.16 -14.40
N ASN A 286 -5.16 -32.46 -15.49
CA ASN A 286 -6.56 -32.25 -15.94
C ASN A 286 -7.48 -31.69 -14.85
N PHE A 287 -6.98 -30.76 -14.04
CA PHE A 287 -7.68 -30.12 -12.93
C PHE A 287 -8.04 -28.66 -13.20
N GLU A 288 -7.88 -28.18 -14.43
CA GLU A 288 -8.07 -26.78 -14.85
C GLU A 288 -9.46 -26.24 -14.49
N ASN A 289 -10.52 -26.96 -14.86
CA ASN A 289 -11.90 -26.54 -14.61
C ASN A 289 -12.19 -26.39 -13.11
N TYR A 290 -11.65 -27.29 -12.27
CA TYR A 290 -11.81 -27.19 -10.82
C TYR A 290 -11.04 -26.00 -10.26
N LEU A 291 -9.83 -25.75 -10.74
CA LEU A 291 -9.02 -24.58 -10.34
C LEU A 291 -9.74 -23.27 -10.71
N GLN A 292 -10.27 -23.15 -11.94
CA GLN A 292 -10.98 -21.97 -12.40
C GLN A 292 -12.24 -21.71 -11.57
N ILE A 293 -13.07 -22.73 -11.35
CA ILE A 293 -14.28 -22.60 -10.52
C ILE A 293 -13.92 -22.19 -9.10
N THR A 294 -12.90 -22.82 -8.51
CA THR A 294 -12.48 -22.52 -7.12
C THR A 294 -11.91 -21.11 -7.04
N ALA A 295 -11.05 -20.70 -7.98
CA ALA A 295 -10.48 -19.36 -8.05
C ALA A 295 -11.59 -18.30 -8.19
N SER A 296 -12.53 -18.49 -9.14
CA SER A 296 -13.66 -17.59 -9.32
C SER A 296 -14.52 -17.45 -8.06
N LEU A 297 -14.83 -18.58 -7.38
CA LEU A 297 -15.61 -18.55 -6.14
C LEU A 297 -14.88 -17.88 -4.99
N CYS A 298 -13.58 -18.12 -4.83
CA CYS A 298 -12.77 -17.51 -3.78
C CYS A 298 -12.58 -16.00 -4.01
N ILE A 299 -12.16 -15.63 -5.23
CA ILE A 299 -11.92 -14.22 -5.61
C ILE A 299 -13.24 -13.43 -5.58
N GLY A 300 -14.28 -13.97 -6.21
CA GLY A 300 -15.60 -13.33 -6.27
C GLY A 300 -16.29 -13.25 -4.91
N GLY A 301 -16.18 -14.29 -4.09
CA GLY A 301 -16.73 -14.31 -2.73
C GLY A 301 -16.07 -13.28 -1.83
N MET A 302 -14.74 -13.15 -1.90
CA MET A 302 -14.00 -12.15 -1.13
C MET A 302 -14.34 -10.73 -1.62
N GLY A 303 -14.33 -10.49 -2.93
CA GLY A 303 -14.70 -9.20 -3.50
C GLY A 303 -16.14 -8.80 -3.14
N PHE A 304 -17.08 -9.75 -3.17
CA PHE A 304 -18.47 -9.47 -2.79
C PHE A 304 -18.61 -9.17 -1.29
N TYR A 305 -17.89 -9.89 -0.43
CA TYR A 305 -17.84 -9.61 1.01
C TYR A 305 -17.33 -8.19 1.28
N TRP A 306 -16.21 -7.79 0.70
CA TRP A 306 -15.67 -6.44 0.87
C TRP A 306 -16.63 -5.37 0.32
N PHE A 307 -17.26 -5.62 -0.84
CA PHE A 307 -18.24 -4.70 -1.39
C PHE A 307 -19.38 -4.41 -0.39
N ILE A 308 -19.97 -5.46 0.19
CA ILE A 308 -21.05 -5.32 1.19
C ILE A 308 -20.54 -4.59 2.43
N ASP A 309 -19.37 -4.96 2.94
CA ASP A 309 -18.74 -4.35 4.12
C ASP A 309 -18.54 -2.84 3.92
N ARG A 310 -17.96 -2.42 2.76
CA ARG A 310 -17.74 -1.01 2.45
C ARG A 310 -19.05 -0.24 2.23
N VAL A 311 -20.02 -0.83 1.57
CA VAL A 311 -21.35 -0.20 1.38
C VAL A 311 -22.07 0.01 2.72
N ILE A 312 -22.01 -0.95 3.62
CA ILE A 312 -22.57 -0.81 4.96
C ILE A 312 -21.86 0.33 5.71
N GLY A 313 -20.51 0.39 5.66
CA GLY A 313 -19.73 1.45 6.29
C GLY A 313 -19.93 2.86 5.71
N ILE A 314 -20.50 2.97 4.48
CA ILE A 314 -20.88 4.27 3.91
C ILE A 314 -22.26 4.74 4.42
N ILE A 315 -23.17 3.79 4.69
CA ILE A 315 -24.58 4.10 5.04
C ILE A 315 -24.77 4.33 6.55
N ILE A 316 -23.99 3.63 7.38
CA ILE A 316 -24.07 3.70 8.85
C ILE A 316 -22.94 4.55 9.42
#